data_4a8856f97d6cc4e38884a46b908709b9
#
_entry.id   4a8856f97d6cc4e38884a46b908709b9
#
_cell.length_a   1.000
_cell.length_b   1.000
_cell.length_c   1.000
_cell.angle_alpha   90.00
_cell.angle_beta   90.00
_cell.angle_gamma   90.00
#
_symmetry.space_group_name_H-M   'P 1'
#
loop_
_entity.id
_entity.type
_entity.pdbx_description
1 polymer ?
#
loop_
_entity_poly.entity_id
_entity_poly.type
_entity_poly.pdbx_seq_one_letter_code
_entity_poly.pdbx_strand_id
1 'polypeptide(L)'
;MRRAGATRRSHWFWLHAAGNAVVCAMTAPAFVGIWRAPDTTIYVPRDVSVPYVPPVDGLWIGMLHLYHVACFRDVPWADVLHHALFVPYSQVALLAPGLWGWPVGWGPVVQLQHLFICGLPGMLDYACLALRRDHKMSVAVQKRAQVKLNVWLRVPGVLASCTLLMFGTMRY
;
A
#
# COMPACT_ATOMS: atom_id res chain seq x y z
N MET A 1 18.39 7.31 -31.11
CA MET A 1 17.99 8.02 -29.89
C MET A 1 16.67 7.55 -29.21
N ARG A 2 15.89 6.60 -29.75
CA ARG A 2 14.60 6.14 -29.17
C ARG A 2 14.70 5.03 -28.09
N ARG A 3 15.85 4.39 -27.86
CA ARG A 3 16.00 3.29 -26.92
C ARG A 3 16.19 3.70 -25.44
N ALA A 4 16.74 4.88 -25.16
CA ALA A 4 16.98 5.32 -23.79
C ALA A 4 15.70 5.66 -22.99
N GLY A 5 14.62 6.08 -23.65
CA GLY A 5 13.35 6.39 -22.99
C GLY A 5 12.52 5.15 -22.62
N ALA A 6 12.71 4.02 -23.30
CA ALA A 6 11.95 2.80 -23.02
C ALA A 6 12.48 2.08 -21.77
N THR A 7 13.80 2.06 -21.57
CA THR A 7 14.44 1.44 -20.41
C THR A 7 14.11 2.16 -19.09
N ARG A 8 14.01 3.50 -19.07
CA ARG A 8 13.64 4.26 -17.87
C ARG A 8 12.24 3.95 -17.35
N ARG A 9 11.27 3.64 -18.24
CA ARG A 9 9.88 3.35 -17.83
C ARG A 9 9.70 1.94 -17.26
N SER A 10 10.51 0.94 -17.66
CA SER A 10 10.44 -0.38 -17.04
C SER A 10 11.10 -0.39 -15.65
N HIS A 11 12.19 0.36 -15.47
CA HIS A 11 12.82 0.53 -14.14
C HIS A 11 11.87 1.11 -13.10
N TRP A 12 11.04 2.06 -13.47
CA TRP A 12 9.99 2.59 -12.63
C TRP A 12 9.03 1.50 -12.14
N PHE A 13 8.52 0.66 -13.04
CA PHE A 13 7.62 -0.43 -12.64
C PHE A 13 8.32 -1.46 -11.75
N TRP A 14 9.59 -1.80 -12.03
CA TRP A 14 10.38 -2.68 -11.19
C TRP A 14 10.64 -2.07 -9.81
N LEU A 15 10.91 -0.77 -9.72
CA LEU A 15 11.06 -0.09 -8.43
C LEU A 15 9.78 -0.21 -7.59
N HIS A 16 8.61 0.01 -8.21
CA HIS A 16 7.33 -0.13 -7.51
C HIS A 16 7.05 -1.59 -7.11
N ALA A 17 7.34 -2.55 -7.97
CA ALA A 17 7.22 -3.95 -7.64
C ALA A 17 8.10 -4.33 -6.43
N ALA A 18 9.36 -3.90 -6.43
CA ALA A 18 10.29 -4.12 -5.32
C ALA A 18 9.85 -3.39 -4.04
N GLY A 19 9.44 -2.13 -4.15
CA GLY A 19 8.93 -1.35 -3.01
C GLY A 19 7.70 -1.99 -2.38
N ASN A 20 6.78 -2.49 -3.19
CA ASN A 20 5.58 -3.19 -2.73
C ASN A 20 5.91 -4.57 -2.14
N ALA A 21 6.97 -5.26 -2.60
CA ALA A 21 7.46 -6.48 -1.95
C ALA A 21 7.98 -6.19 -0.54
N VAL A 22 8.66 -5.05 -0.33
CA VAL A 22 9.05 -4.60 1.02
C VAL A 22 7.82 -4.34 1.89
N VAL A 23 6.77 -3.70 1.35
CA VAL A 23 5.50 -3.53 2.08
C VAL A 23 4.92 -4.89 2.49
N CYS A 24 4.91 -5.88 1.59
CA CYS A 24 4.46 -7.24 1.95
C CYS A 24 5.25 -7.83 3.12
N ALA A 25 6.57 -7.70 3.11
CA ALA A 25 7.42 -8.22 4.19
C ALA A 25 7.15 -7.49 5.52
N MET A 26 6.98 -6.16 5.49
CA MET A 26 6.71 -5.35 6.68
C MET A 26 5.32 -5.63 7.28
N THR A 27 4.33 -5.92 6.45
CA THR A 27 2.94 -6.13 6.88
C THR A 27 2.60 -7.59 7.21
N ALA A 28 3.45 -8.54 6.80
CA ALA A 28 3.24 -9.97 7.05
C ALA A 28 3.04 -10.32 8.54
N PRO A 29 3.79 -9.75 9.52
CA PRO A 29 3.56 -10.04 10.92
C PRO A 29 2.16 -9.63 11.40
N ALA A 30 1.67 -8.47 10.98
CA ALA A 30 0.31 -8.01 11.31
C ALA A 30 -0.76 -8.92 10.70
N PHE A 31 -0.59 -9.31 9.44
CA PHE A 31 -1.48 -10.27 8.77
C PHE A 31 -1.55 -11.59 9.54
N VAL A 32 -0.41 -12.18 9.88
CA VAL A 32 -0.34 -13.42 10.66
C VAL A 32 -0.94 -13.23 12.06
N GLY A 33 -0.67 -12.11 12.73
CA GLY A 33 -1.20 -11.78 14.05
C GLY A 33 -2.73 -11.71 14.07
N ILE A 34 -3.33 -11.06 13.08
CA ILE A 34 -4.80 -10.97 12.95
C ILE A 34 -5.46 -12.35 12.86
N TRP A 35 -4.83 -13.30 12.14
CA TRP A 35 -5.35 -14.66 12.02
C TRP A 35 -5.11 -15.52 13.25
N ARG A 36 -3.99 -15.33 13.96
CA ARG A 36 -3.62 -16.18 15.12
C ARG A 36 -4.23 -15.69 16.43
N ALA A 37 -4.34 -14.38 16.60
CA ALA A 37 -4.77 -13.75 17.83
C ALA A 37 -5.56 -12.47 17.53
N PRO A 38 -6.76 -12.56 16.91
CA PRO A 38 -7.52 -11.40 16.46
C PRO A 38 -7.83 -10.42 17.58
N ASP A 39 -8.24 -10.89 18.74
CA ASP A 39 -8.65 -10.03 19.85
C ASP A 39 -7.50 -9.16 20.37
N THR A 40 -6.28 -9.69 20.42
CA THR A 40 -5.10 -8.94 20.89
C THR A 40 -4.42 -8.14 19.77
N THR A 41 -4.68 -8.47 18.51
CA THR A 41 -4.04 -7.81 17.37
C THR A 41 -4.91 -6.69 16.80
N ILE A 42 -6.24 -6.89 16.74
CA ILE A 42 -7.17 -5.90 16.18
C ILE A 42 -7.57 -4.85 17.22
N TYR A 43 -7.73 -5.27 18.47
CA TYR A 43 -8.28 -4.47 19.56
C TYR A 43 -7.21 -4.09 20.59
N VAL A 44 -6.04 -3.65 20.18
CA VAL A 44 -5.02 -3.15 21.11
C VAL A 44 -5.46 -1.77 21.61
N PRO A 45 -5.86 -1.63 22.90
CA PRO A 45 -6.11 -0.31 23.47
C PRO A 45 -4.83 0.51 23.37
N ARG A 46 -4.93 1.75 22.92
CA ARG A 46 -3.80 2.65 22.91
C ARG A 46 -3.52 3.09 24.35
N ASP A 47 -2.43 2.65 24.92
CA ASP A 47 -1.89 3.28 26.10
C ASP A 47 -1.36 4.67 25.69
N VAL A 48 -2.08 5.71 26.06
CA VAL A 48 -1.72 7.11 25.76
C VAL A 48 -0.44 7.55 26.45
N SER A 49 0.05 6.80 27.44
CA SER A 49 1.34 7.03 28.08
C SER A 49 2.54 6.61 27.21
N VAL A 50 2.30 5.74 26.22
CA VAL A 50 3.33 5.27 25.29
C VAL A 50 3.33 6.17 24.06
N PRO A 51 4.49 6.74 23.66
CA PRO A 51 4.60 7.51 22.43
C PRO A 51 4.11 6.71 21.22
N TYR A 52 3.28 7.34 20.40
CA TYR A 52 2.83 6.72 19.15
C TYR A 52 4.02 6.60 18.17
N VAL A 53 4.28 5.38 17.73
CA VAL A 53 5.22 5.11 16.65
C VAL A 53 4.40 4.77 15.40
N PRO A 54 4.47 5.60 14.33
CA PRO A 54 3.75 5.30 13.11
C PRO A 54 4.27 4.02 12.47
N PRO A 55 3.39 3.23 11.80
CA PRO A 55 3.80 2.04 11.09
C PRO A 55 4.83 2.36 10.00
N VAL A 56 5.98 1.70 10.05
CA VAL A 56 7.12 1.96 9.14
C VAL A 56 6.76 1.68 7.67
N ASP A 57 5.87 0.72 7.42
CA ASP A 57 5.33 0.42 6.09
C ASP A 57 4.57 1.61 5.48
N GLY A 58 3.80 2.35 6.28
CA GLY A 58 3.12 3.56 5.84
C GLY A 58 4.10 4.68 5.46
N LEU A 59 5.15 4.88 6.26
CA LEU A 59 6.22 5.82 5.92
C LEU A 59 6.94 5.39 4.64
N TRP A 60 7.23 4.10 4.48
CA TRP A 60 7.84 3.56 3.28
C TRP A 60 7.00 3.82 2.03
N ILE A 61 5.69 3.57 2.11
CA ILE A 61 4.75 3.85 1.01
C ILE A 61 4.79 5.34 0.66
N GLY A 62 4.71 6.23 1.67
CA GLY A 62 4.78 7.67 1.47
C GLY A 62 6.07 8.11 0.78
N MET A 63 7.21 7.60 1.23
CA MET A 63 8.52 7.89 0.63
C MET A 63 8.64 7.39 -0.80
N LEU A 64 8.11 6.21 -1.12
CA LEU A 64 8.08 5.68 -2.48
C LEU A 64 7.26 6.58 -3.43
N HIS A 65 6.12 7.08 -2.96
CA HIS A 65 5.28 8.00 -3.72
C HIS A 65 5.95 9.37 -3.93
N LEU A 66 6.57 9.92 -2.89
CA LEU A 66 7.31 11.20 -2.99
C LEU A 66 8.51 11.08 -3.92
N TYR A 67 9.29 10.00 -3.80
CA TYR A 67 10.40 9.71 -4.72
C TYR A 67 9.93 9.66 -6.17
N HIS A 68 8.78 9.05 -6.42
CA HIS A 68 8.19 9.00 -7.74
C HIS A 68 7.97 10.40 -8.32
N VAL A 69 7.22 11.24 -7.63
CA VAL A 69 6.89 12.57 -8.13
C VAL A 69 8.13 13.45 -8.27
N ALA A 70 9.10 13.31 -7.37
CA ALA A 70 10.31 14.12 -7.36
C ALA A 70 11.30 13.71 -8.46
N CYS A 71 11.45 12.42 -8.76
CA CYS A 71 12.54 11.90 -9.59
C CYS A 71 12.12 11.57 -11.03
N PHE A 72 10.82 11.46 -11.32
CA PHE A 72 10.32 11.13 -12.66
C PHE A 72 9.55 12.29 -13.27
N ARG A 73 10.02 12.80 -14.40
CA ARG A 73 9.43 13.98 -15.06
C ARG A 73 8.22 13.67 -15.95
N ASP A 74 8.13 12.44 -16.47
CA ASP A 74 7.09 12.02 -17.43
C ASP A 74 5.94 11.27 -16.74
N VAL A 75 5.52 11.75 -15.58
CA VAL A 75 4.41 11.15 -14.82
C VAL A 75 3.09 11.69 -15.38
N PRO A 76 2.13 10.83 -15.75
CA PRO A 76 0.80 11.27 -16.12
C PRO A 76 0.17 12.14 -15.03
N TRP A 77 -0.52 13.19 -15.44
CA TRP A 77 -1.12 14.13 -14.48
C TRP A 77 -2.06 13.44 -13.46
N ALA A 78 -2.78 12.41 -13.90
CA ALA A 78 -3.65 11.62 -13.03
C ALA A 78 -2.87 10.91 -11.90
N ASP A 79 -1.65 10.43 -12.20
CA ASP A 79 -0.77 9.82 -11.20
C ASP A 79 -0.22 10.90 -10.25
N VAL A 80 0.15 12.08 -10.78
CA VAL A 80 0.57 13.22 -9.93
C VAL A 80 -0.53 13.63 -8.97
N LEU A 81 -1.77 13.76 -9.46
CA LEU A 81 -2.93 14.09 -8.62
C LEU A 81 -3.18 13.00 -7.56
N HIS A 82 -3.14 11.73 -7.98
CA HIS A 82 -3.29 10.61 -7.06
C HIS A 82 -2.26 10.68 -5.93
N HIS A 83 -0.98 10.90 -6.26
CA HIS A 83 0.07 11.02 -5.26
C HIS A 83 -0.08 12.27 -4.39
N ALA A 84 -0.45 13.40 -4.98
CA ALA A 84 -0.64 14.64 -4.25
C ALA A 84 -1.81 14.61 -3.26
N LEU A 85 -2.83 13.80 -3.53
CA LEU A 85 -3.97 13.60 -2.62
C LEU A 85 -3.72 12.46 -1.63
N PHE A 86 -3.23 11.33 -2.12
CA PHE A 86 -3.09 10.12 -1.31
C PHE A 86 -1.96 10.22 -0.28
N VAL A 87 -0.81 10.79 -0.64
CA VAL A 87 0.34 10.88 0.26
C VAL A 87 0.04 11.77 1.47
N PRO A 88 -0.41 13.03 1.33
CA PRO A 88 -0.76 13.83 2.50
C PRO A 88 -1.85 13.19 3.35
N TYR A 89 -2.89 12.65 2.72
CA TYR A 89 -4.00 12.01 3.45
C TYR A 89 -3.51 10.82 4.28
N SER A 90 -2.78 9.90 3.69
CA SER A 90 -2.26 8.71 4.38
C SER A 90 -1.21 9.07 5.44
N GLN A 91 -0.33 10.05 5.17
CA GLN A 91 0.72 10.44 6.10
C GLN A 91 0.17 11.28 7.27
N VAL A 92 -0.77 12.18 7.04
CA VAL A 92 -1.43 12.93 8.13
C VAL A 92 -2.18 11.98 9.05
N ALA A 93 -2.91 11.00 8.51
CA ALA A 93 -3.60 9.98 9.31
C ALA A 93 -2.63 9.14 10.14
N LEU A 94 -1.43 8.87 9.63
CA LEU A 94 -0.39 8.10 10.31
C LEU A 94 0.41 8.92 11.33
N LEU A 95 0.75 10.17 11.01
CA LEU A 95 1.64 11.00 11.83
C LEU A 95 0.92 11.78 12.91
N ALA A 96 -0.38 12.03 12.74
CA ALA A 96 -1.17 12.84 13.67
C ALA A 96 -2.47 12.13 14.10
N PRO A 97 -2.38 10.94 14.70
CA PRO A 97 -3.58 10.19 15.12
C PRO A 97 -4.42 10.97 16.14
N GLY A 98 -3.82 11.86 16.92
CA GLY A 98 -4.52 12.72 17.87
C GLY A 98 -5.38 13.82 17.24
N LEU A 99 -5.12 14.24 15.99
CA LEU A 99 -5.93 15.22 15.28
C LEU A 99 -7.35 14.71 14.97
N TRP A 100 -7.53 13.41 14.88
CA TRP A 100 -8.79 12.77 14.51
C TRP A 100 -9.52 12.16 15.70
N GLY A 101 -9.00 12.32 16.91
CA GLY A 101 -9.60 11.76 18.12
C GLY A 101 -9.63 10.23 18.14
N TRP A 102 -8.78 9.57 17.38
CA TRP A 102 -8.76 8.13 17.28
C TRP A 102 -8.00 7.48 18.44
N PRO A 103 -8.73 6.84 19.39
CA PRO A 103 -8.13 6.36 20.64
C PRO A 103 -7.35 5.06 20.50
N VAL A 104 -7.26 4.47 19.30
CA VAL A 104 -6.84 3.08 19.12
C VAL A 104 -5.58 2.96 18.31
N GLY A 105 -4.68 2.08 18.71
CA GLY A 105 -3.57 1.61 17.90
C GLY A 105 -4.04 0.75 16.72
N TRP A 106 -4.58 1.38 15.68
CA TRP A 106 -5.05 0.68 14.46
C TRP A 106 -3.91 0.14 13.59
N GLY A 107 -2.67 0.17 14.10
CA GLY A 107 -1.49 -0.23 13.35
C GLY A 107 -1.65 -1.53 12.57
N PRO A 108 -2.02 -2.66 13.19
CA PRO A 108 -2.13 -3.94 12.49
C PRO A 108 -3.20 -3.95 11.40
N VAL A 109 -4.36 -3.30 11.61
CA VAL A 109 -5.43 -3.25 10.60
C VAL A 109 -5.08 -2.31 9.46
N VAL A 110 -4.41 -1.18 9.75
CA VAL A 110 -3.86 -0.29 8.73
C VAL A 110 -2.77 -1.00 7.92
N GLN A 111 -1.91 -1.79 8.56
CA GLN A 111 -0.93 -2.62 7.88
C GLN A 111 -1.59 -3.67 6.96
N LEU A 112 -2.69 -4.28 7.41
CA LEU A 112 -3.49 -5.17 6.56
C LEU A 112 -4.03 -4.42 5.33
N GLN A 113 -4.51 -3.20 5.50
CA GLN A 113 -4.96 -2.36 4.40
C GLN A 113 -3.83 -2.04 3.42
N HIS A 114 -2.64 -1.69 3.92
CA HIS A 114 -1.45 -1.47 3.08
C HIS A 114 -1.05 -2.73 2.30
N LEU A 115 -1.15 -3.92 2.93
CA LEU A 115 -0.90 -5.19 2.26
C LEU A 115 -1.79 -5.38 1.02
N PHE A 116 -3.09 -5.06 1.14
CA PHE A 116 -4.07 -5.29 0.07
C PHE A 116 -4.21 -4.11 -0.90
N ILE A 117 -3.87 -2.89 -0.53
CA ILE A 117 -3.89 -1.75 -1.47
C ILE A 117 -2.60 -1.73 -2.31
N CYS A 118 -1.45 -1.68 -1.64
CA CYS A 118 -0.15 -1.47 -2.25
C CYS A 118 0.67 -2.77 -2.33
N GLY A 119 0.70 -3.55 -1.25
CA GLY A 119 1.60 -4.68 -1.07
C GLY A 119 1.47 -5.76 -2.15
N LEU A 120 0.80 -6.85 -1.84
CA LEU A 120 0.78 -8.04 -2.69
C LEU A 120 0.16 -7.79 -4.09
N PRO A 121 -1.04 -7.18 -4.22
CA PRO A 121 -1.58 -6.93 -5.56
C PRO A 121 -0.77 -5.87 -6.32
N GLY A 122 -0.24 -4.85 -5.64
CA GLY A 122 0.61 -3.84 -6.28
C GLY A 122 1.94 -4.41 -6.76
N MET A 123 2.60 -5.23 -5.93
CA MET A 123 3.83 -5.94 -6.33
C MET A 123 3.63 -6.72 -7.62
N LEU A 124 2.59 -7.55 -7.68
CA LEU A 124 2.31 -8.40 -8.84
C LEU A 124 1.87 -7.58 -10.07
N ASP A 125 1.04 -6.56 -9.89
CA ASP A 125 0.57 -5.71 -11.00
C ASP A 125 1.72 -4.93 -11.62
N TYR A 126 2.58 -4.30 -10.80
CA TYR A 126 3.75 -3.58 -11.30
C TYR A 126 4.79 -4.50 -11.94
N ALA A 127 4.96 -5.72 -11.44
CA ALA A 127 5.80 -6.73 -12.09
C ALA A 127 5.24 -7.11 -13.48
N CYS A 128 3.93 -7.32 -13.60
CA CYS A 128 3.28 -7.57 -14.88
C CYS A 128 3.43 -6.38 -15.85
N LEU A 129 3.31 -5.15 -15.37
CA LEU A 129 3.51 -3.94 -16.16
C LEU A 129 4.97 -3.81 -16.65
N ALA A 130 5.95 -4.13 -15.79
CA ALA A 130 7.36 -4.16 -16.15
C ALA A 130 7.63 -5.20 -17.25
N LEU A 131 7.17 -6.44 -17.05
CA LEU A 131 7.30 -7.53 -18.01
C LEU A 131 6.65 -7.19 -19.37
N ARG A 132 5.47 -6.54 -19.33
CA ARG A 132 4.82 -6.05 -20.54
C ARG A 132 5.68 -4.98 -21.23
N ARG A 133 6.27 -4.07 -20.48
CA ARG A 133 7.12 -3.01 -21.02
C ARG A 133 8.41 -3.56 -21.63
N ASP A 134 8.95 -4.62 -21.03
CA ASP A 134 10.13 -5.33 -21.51
C ASP A 134 9.79 -6.32 -22.66
N HIS A 135 8.56 -6.27 -23.20
CA HIS A 135 8.07 -7.18 -24.24
C HIS A 135 8.09 -8.68 -23.90
N LYS A 136 8.12 -9.02 -22.60
CA LYS A 136 8.11 -10.41 -22.10
C LYS A 136 6.69 -10.90 -21.77
N MET A 137 5.68 -10.01 -21.82
CA MET A 137 4.28 -10.33 -21.54
C MET A 137 3.38 -9.59 -22.53
N SER A 138 2.33 -10.26 -23.02
CA SER A 138 1.34 -9.63 -23.89
C SER A 138 0.39 -8.73 -23.08
N VAL A 139 -0.17 -7.70 -23.77
CA VAL A 139 -1.17 -6.80 -23.17
C VAL A 139 -2.37 -7.56 -22.61
N ALA A 140 -2.86 -8.57 -23.36
CA ALA A 140 -4.03 -9.35 -22.97
C ALA A 140 -3.77 -10.14 -21.67
N VAL A 141 -2.59 -10.75 -21.53
CA VAL A 141 -2.20 -11.48 -20.30
C VAL A 141 -2.07 -10.53 -19.12
N GLN A 142 -1.40 -9.38 -19.30
CA GLN A 142 -1.26 -8.38 -18.26
C GLN A 142 -2.64 -7.87 -17.78
N LYS A 143 -3.55 -7.56 -18.70
CA LYS A 143 -4.90 -7.07 -18.34
C LYS A 143 -5.73 -8.14 -17.61
N ARG A 144 -5.66 -9.40 -18.02
CA ARG A 144 -6.31 -10.51 -17.30
C ARG A 144 -5.75 -10.68 -15.88
N ALA A 145 -4.43 -10.60 -15.72
CA ALA A 145 -3.80 -10.65 -14.40
C ALA A 145 -4.27 -9.49 -13.52
N GLN A 146 -4.27 -8.25 -14.04
CA GLN A 146 -4.73 -7.07 -13.34
C GLN A 146 -6.19 -7.20 -12.86
N VAL A 147 -7.09 -7.68 -13.72
CA VAL A 147 -8.50 -7.92 -13.34
C VAL A 147 -8.60 -8.94 -12.21
N LYS A 148 -7.90 -10.08 -12.33
CA LYS A 148 -7.91 -11.12 -11.28
C LYS A 148 -7.35 -10.60 -9.96
N LEU A 149 -6.24 -9.87 -9.98
CA LEU A 149 -5.65 -9.26 -8.78
C LEU A 149 -6.61 -8.27 -8.11
N ASN A 150 -7.30 -7.45 -8.89
CA ASN A 150 -8.26 -6.50 -8.33
C ASN A 150 -9.50 -7.20 -7.76
N VAL A 151 -10.12 -8.11 -8.51
CA VAL A 151 -11.39 -8.76 -8.13
C VAL A 151 -11.20 -9.75 -6.97
N TRP A 152 -10.12 -10.53 -6.97
CA TRP A 152 -9.96 -11.64 -6.03
C TRP A 152 -9.01 -11.35 -4.87
N LEU A 153 -8.23 -10.29 -4.95
CA LEU A 153 -7.26 -9.97 -3.90
C LEU A 153 -7.44 -8.56 -3.37
N ARG A 154 -7.33 -7.52 -4.20
CA ARG A 154 -7.35 -6.13 -3.73
C ARG A 154 -8.70 -5.74 -3.14
N VAL A 155 -9.78 -5.89 -3.88
CA VAL A 155 -11.11 -5.48 -3.43
C VAL A 155 -11.57 -6.26 -2.19
N PRO A 156 -11.53 -7.61 -2.15
CA PRO A 156 -11.91 -8.34 -0.94
C PRO A 156 -11.03 -8.01 0.26
N GLY A 157 -9.72 -7.87 0.08
CA GLY A 157 -8.80 -7.54 1.15
C GLY A 157 -9.02 -6.14 1.73
N VAL A 158 -9.26 -5.14 0.87
CA VAL A 158 -9.60 -3.78 1.30
C VAL A 158 -10.94 -3.76 2.02
N LEU A 159 -11.97 -4.43 1.50
CA LEU A 159 -13.27 -4.52 2.17
C LEU A 159 -13.15 -5.19 3.55
N ALA A 160 -12.41 -6.29 3.65
CA ALA A 160 -12.17 -6.96 4.93
C ALA A 160 -11.45 -6.04 5.92
N SER A 161 -10.39 -5.33 5.51
CA SER A 161 -9.68 -4.40 6.39
C SER A 161 -10.54 -3.21 6.82
N CYS A 162 -11.34 -2.64 5.92
CA CYS A 162 -12.30 -1.59 6.26
C CYS A 162 -13.36 -2.09 7.25
N THR A 163 -13.87 -3.31 7.07
CA THR A 163 -14.84 -3.94 7.98
C THR A 163 -14.23 -4.12 9.38
N LEU A 164 -12.99 -4.59 9.46
CA LEU A 164 -12.28 -4.73 10.75
C LEU A 164 -12.06 -3.37 11.42
N LEU A 165 -11.73 -2.32 10.67
CA LEU A 165 -11.64 -0.96 11.20
C LEU A 165 -12.98 -0.49 11.78
N MET A 166 -14.07 -0.69 11.04
CA MET A 166 -15.43 -0.32 11.52
C MET A 166 -15.81 -1.07 12.81
N PHE A 167 -15.58 -2.37 12.86
CA PHE A 167 -15.85 -3.14 14.07
C PHE A 167 -14.95 -2.73 15.24
N GLY A 168 -13.71 -2.39 14.99
CA GLY A 168 -12.80 -1.85 16.00
C GLY A 168 -13.33 -0.54 16.60
N THR A 169 -13.84 0.38 15.76
CA THR A 169 -14.40 1.67 16.22
C THR A 169 -15.72 1.54 16.95
N MET A 170 -16.54 0.52 16.68
CA MET A 170 -17.82 0.31 17.35
C MET A 170 -17.69 -0.30 18.75
N ARG A 171 -16.53 -0.85 19.10
CA ARG A 171 -16.29 -1.45 20.43
C ARG A 171 -15.73 -0.47 21.46
N TYR A 172 -15.35 0.73 21.04
CA TYR A 172 -14.81 1.80 21.88
C TYR A 172 -15.64 3.08 21.76
#